data_253e0a242bad82814cb37264510302d7
#
_entry.id   253e0a242bad82814cb37264510302d7
#
_cell.length_a   1.000
_cell.length_b   1.000
_cell.length_c   1.000
_cell.angle_alpha   90.00
_cell.angle_beta   90.00
_cell.angle_gamma   90.00
#
_symmetry.space_group_name_H-M   'P 1'
#
loop_
_entity.id
_entity.type
_entity.pdbx_description
1 polymer ?
#
loop_
_entity_poly.entity_id
_entity_poly.type
_entity_poly.pdbx_seq_one_letter_code
_entity_poly.pdbx_strand_id
1 'polypeptide(L)'
;MTRVVADTHVHLHPCYDLGLALASLCANLARHGEGVRTGFLAERGDHRIFAALRDGSLRPGGGFAVQRLPEAGVLLLESEGRQVYLCGGRQIVTAERIEVLALGADIDLADGLPAEPVIAAVQAADGVPVIGWSPGKWWGSRGRLVAEVLPRSRPGDLLLGDTALRPRSGPEPRLMREARRRGLAVIAGTDALPLPGEERILGTYATIFEGAFDPERPLESARRLLRSPDAYTGTCGTRGTWAESASRWLRHARLPRTAA
;
A
#
# COMPACT_ATOMS: atom_id res chain seq x y z
N MET A 1 -22.47 -4.27 -8.85
CA MET A 1 -21.31 -3.78 -8.09
C MET A 1 -20.18 -4.78 -8.27
N THR A 2 -18.95 -4.32 -8.44
CA THR A 2 -17.77 -5.16 -8.63
C THR A 2 -17.01 -5.23 -7.32
N ARG A 3 -16.65 -6.44 -6.89
CA ARG A 3 -15.75 -6.64 -5.75
C ARG A 3 -14.31 -6.40 -6.19
N VAL A 4 -13.58 -5.58 -5.45
CA VAL A 4 -12.17 -5.27 -5.70
C VAL A 4 -11.36 -5.62 -4.46
N VAL A 5 -10.31 -6.43 -4.63
CA VAL A 5 -9.35 -6.81 -3.58
C VAL A 5 -8.06 -6.07 -3.82
N ALA A 6 -7.65 -5.26 -2.86
CA ALA A 6 -6.52 -4.35 -3.00
C ALA A 6 -5.47 -4.55 -1.90
N ASP A 7 -4.23 -4.92 -2.27
CA ASP A 7 -3.09 -4.69 -1.39
C ASP A 7 -2.68 -3.22 -1.50
N THR A 8 -2.96 -2.44 -0.47
CA THR A 8 -2.77 -0.98 -0.50
C THR A 8 -1.39 -0.53 -0.01
N HIS A 9 -0.47 -1.46 0.22
CA HIS A 9 0.87 -1.14 0.67
C HIS A 9 1.89 -2.17 0.17
N VAL A 10 2.20 -2.09 -1.11
CA VAL A 10 3.13 -3.01 -1.79
C VAL A 10 4.51 -2.38 -1.91
N HIS A 11 5.52 -3.03 -1.35
CA HIS A 11 6.92 -2.69 -1.57
C HIS A 11 7.58 -3.70 -2.50
N LEU A 12 8.32 -3.21 -3.48
CA LEU A 12 9.24 -4.00 -4.28
C LEU A 12 10.67 -3.55 -3.92
N HIS A 13 11.29 -4.28 -3.00
CA HIS A 13 12.63 -3.93 -2.53
C HIS A 13 13.72 -4.49 -3.45
N PRO A 14 14.88 -3.82 -3.59
CA PRO A 14 15.99 -4.30 -4.42
C PRO A 14 16.54 -5.68 -4.03
N CYS A 15 16.31 -6.11 -2.78
CA CYS A 15 16.75 -7.43 -2.31
C CYS A 15 15.78 -8.56 -2.70
N TYR A 16 14.67 -8.26 -3.35
CA TYR A 16 13.68 -9.25 -3.77
C TYR A 16 14.03 -9.85 -5.13
N ASP A 17 13.66 -11.12 -5.31
CA ASP A 17 13.41 -11.65 -6.64
C ASP A 17 12.11 -11.03 -7.17
N LEU A 18 12.24 -10.17 -8.18
CA LEU A 18 11.11 -9.41 -8.71
C LEU A 18 10.04 -10.32 -9.33
N GLY A 19 10.45 -11.37 -10.07
CA GLY A 19 9.51 -12.32 -10.66
C GLY A 19 8.70 -13.03 -9.59
N LEU A 20 9.36 -13.51 -8.53
CA LEU A 20 8.72 -14.15 -7.39
C LEU A 20 7.81 -13.17 -6.63
N ALA A 21 8.23 -11.91 -6.45
CA ALA A 21 7.44 -10.87 -5.78
C ALA A 21 6.10 -10.63 -6.49
N LEU A 22 6.16 -10.39 -7.80
CA LEU A 22 4.96 -10.13 -8.60
C LEU A 22 4.08 -11.38 -8.75
N ALA A 23 4.66 -12.57 -8.91
CA ALA A 23 3.92 -13.83 -8.93
C ALA A 23 3.21 -14.08 -7.58
N SER A 24 3.89 -13.80 -6.47
CA SER A 24 3.31 -13.91 -5.13
C SER A 24 2.14 -12.94 -4.93
N LEU A 25 2.27 -11.70 -5.37
CA LEU A 25 1.19 -10.71 -5.34
C LEU A 25 -0.06 -11.24 -6.08
N CYS A 26 0.13 -11.72 -7.32
CA CYS A 26 -0.97 -12.26 -8.12
C CYS A 26 -1.61 -13.50 -7.46
N ALA A 27 -0.80 -14.44 -7.00
CA ALA A 27 -1.27 -15.67 -6.40
C ALA A 27 -1.99 -15.42 -5.07
N ASN A 28 -1.44 -14.57 -4.21
CA ASN A 28 -2.00 -14.30 -2.89
C ASN A 28 -3.31 -13.50 -2.98
N LEU A 29 -3.37 -12.45 -3.82
CA LEU A 29 -4.62 -11.71 -4.05
C LEU A 29 -5.71 -12.62 -4.63
N ALA A 30 -5.36 -13.58 -5.50
CA ALA A 30 -6.33 -14.53 -6.05
C ALA A 30 -6.93 -15.46 -4.99
N ARG A 31 -6.22 -15.75 -3.91
CA ARG A 31 -6.73 -16.59 -2.79
C ARG A 31 -7.84 -15.92 -1.99
N HIS A 32 -8.00 -14.61 -2.11
CA HIS A 32 -9.07 -13.87 -1.41
C HIS A 32 -10.42 -13.93 -2.12
N GLY A 33 -10.55 -14.76 -3.15
CA GLY A 33 -11.79 -14.99 -3.88
C GLY A 33 -11.88 -14.25 -5.21
N GLU A 34 -13.05 -14.29 -5.81
CA GLU A 34 -13.32 -13.65 -7.10
C GLU A 34 -13.38 -12.13 -6.99
N GLY A 35 -13.14 -11.46 -8.10
CA GLY A 35 -13.19 -10.01 -8.23
C GLY A 35 -11.96 -9.44 -8.94
N VAL A 36 -11.96 -8.14 -9.12
CA VAL A 36 -10.83 -7.37 -9.62
C VAL A 36 -9.75 -7.33 -8.53
N ARG A 37 -8.50 -7.42 -8.93
CA ARG A 37 -7.35 -7.39 -8.01
C ARG A 37 -6.46 -6.21 -8.32
N THR A 38 -6.08 -5.47 -7.29
CA THR A 38 -5.19 -4.30 -7.42
C THR A 38 -4.06 -4.37 -6.40
N GLY A 39 -2.89 -3.87 -6.78
CA GLY A 39 -1.79 -3.61 -5.86
C GLY A 39 -1.37 -2.16 -5.98
N PHE A 40 -1.20 -1.46 -4.87
CA PHE A 40 -0.69 -0.09 -4.87
C PHE A 40 0.76 -0.09 -4.41
N LEU A 41 1.67 0.32 -5.28
CA LEU A 41 3.07 0.48 -4.91
C LEU A 41 3.24 1.63 -3.91
N ALA A 42 4.18 1.44 -3.02
CA ALA A 42 4.67 2.43 -2.07
C ALA A 42 6.18 2.53 -2.23
N GLU A 43 6.64 3.04 -3.38
CA GLU A 43 8.08 3.16 -3.67
C GLU A 43 8.73 4.20 -2.76
N ARG A 44 9.96 3.93 -2.34
CA ARG A 44 10.72 4.76 -1.40
C ARG A 44 11.94 5.39 -2.06
N GLY A 45 12.29 6.57 -1.58
CA GLY A 45 13.51 7.25 -1.99
C GLY A 45 13.63 7.39 -3.52
N ASP A 46 14.72 6.88 -4.07
CA ASP A 46 15.06 6.89 -5.50
C ASP A 46 14.61 5.65 -6.28
N HIS A 47 13.91 4.72 -5.63
CA HIS A 47 13.38 3.54 -6.31
C HIS A 47 12.37 3.95 -7.38
N ARG A 48 12.53 3.40 -8.59
CA ARG A 48 11.70 3.68 -9.77
C ARG A 48 11.32 2.39 -10.49
N ILE A 49 10.95 1.35 -9.71
CA ILE A 49 10.63 0.02 -10.24
C ILE A 49 9.39 0.08 -11.13
N PHE A 50 8.37 0.87 -10.75
CA PHE A 50 7.17 1.06 -11.57
C PHE A 50 7.52 1.64 -12.94
N ALA A 51 8.30 2.71 -12.98
CA ALA A 51 8.74 3.34 -14.22
C ALA A 51 9.57 2.37 -15.07
N ALA A 52 10.50 1.65 -14.45
CA ALA A 52 11.35 0.67 -15.14
C ALA A 52 10.58 -0.56 -15.67
N LEU A 53 9.55 -1.01 -14.96
CA LEU A 53 8.62 -2.02 -15.48
C LEU A 53 7.81 -1.48 -16.67
N ARG A 54 7.37 -0.23 -16.55
CA ARG A 54 6.56 0.42 -17.56
C ARG A 54 7.31 0.70 -18.85
N ASP A 55 8.57 1.17 -18.77
CA ASP A 55 9.39 1.45 -19.96
C ASP A 55 10.03 0.19 -20.53
N GLY A 56 10.02 -0.94 -19.77
CA GLY A 56 10.55 -2.23 -20.18
C GLY A 56 12.06 -2.37 -19.93
N SER A 57 12.71 -1.42 -19.25
CA SER A 57 14.11 -1.50 -18.83
C SER A 57 14.30 -2.54 -17.72
N LEU A 58 13.25 -2.80 -16.93
CA LEU A 58 13.21 -3.88 -15.96
C LEU A 58 12.17 -4.92 -16.38
N ARG A 59 12.59 -6.18 -16.49
CA ARG A 59 11.70 -7.30 -16.85
C ARG A 59 11.71 -8.33 -15.75
N PRO A 60 10.54 -8.68 -15.17
CA PRO A 60 10.46 -9.84 -14.29
C PRO A 60 10.75 -11.10 -15.10
N GLY A 61 11.54 -12.02 -14.55
CA GLY A 61 11.82 -13.31 -15.16
C GLY A 61 10.58 -14.24 -15.14
N GLY A 62 10.74 -15.49 -15.67
CA GLY A 62 9.79 -16.57 -15.39
C GLY A 62 8.45 -16.51 -16.13
N GLY A 63 8.39 -15.94 -17.36
CA GLY A 63 7.17 -15.96 -18.18
C GLY A 63 6.07 -15.02 -17.69
N PHE A 64 6.43 -14.05 -16.86
CA PHE A 64 5.54 -13.03 -16.34
C PHE A 64 5.23 -11.98 -17.40
N ALA A 65 3.95 -11.66 -17.63
CA ALA A 65 3.55 -10.60 -18.54
C ALA A 65 3.26 -9.30 -17.78
N VAL A 66 3.86 -8.20 -18.25
CA VAL A 66 3.58 -6.84 -17.81
C VAL A 66 3.04 -6.08 -19.00
N GLN A 67 1.79 -5.69 -18.94
CA GLN A 67 1.11 -4.96 -20.00
C GLN A 67 0.96 -3.49 -19.62
N ARG A 68 1.36 -2.60 -20.53
CA ARG A 68 1.07 -1.17 -20.41
C ARG A 68 -0.40 -0.91 -20.75
N LEU A 69 -1.01 -0.07 -19.96
CA LEU A 69 -2.37 0.40 -20.21
C LEU A 69 -2.35 1.86 -20.67
N PRO A 70 -3.45 2.36 -21.29
CA PRO A 70 -3.57 3.77 -21.69
C PRO A 70 -3.38 4.74 -20.51
N GLU A 71 -3.89 4.40 -19.32
CA GLU A 71 -3.61 5.16 -18.10
C GLU A 71 -2.16 5.00 -17.65
N ALA A 72 -1.45 6.12 -17.56
CA ALA A 72 -0.01 6.13 -17.33
C ALA A 72 0.44 5.55 -15.98
N GLY A 73 -0.38 5.65 -14.97
CA GLY A 73 -0.06 5.29 -13.58
C GLY A 73 -0.43 3.85 -13.20
N VAL A 74 -0.79 2.99 -14.17
CA VAL A 74 -1.16 1.60 -13.89
C VAL A 74 -0.60 0.64 -14.94
N LEU A 75 -0.28 -0.57 -14.51
CA LEU A 75 0.15 -1.70 -15.33
C LEU A 75 -0.80 -2.87 -15.08
N LEU A 76 -1.03 -3.70 -16.08
CA LEU A 76 -1.69 -4.99 -15.89
C LEU A 76 -0.62 -6.07 -15.81
N LEU A 77 -0.58 -6.74 -14.66
CA LEU A 77 0.26 -7.89 -14.41
C LEU A 77 -0.51 -9.17 -14.69
N GLU A 78 0.12 -10.12 -15.36
CA GLU A 78 -0.47 -11.44 -15.60
C GLU A 78 0.54 -12.54 -15.31
N SER A 79 0.11 -13.53 -14.52
CA SER A 79 0.87 -14.72 -14.20
C SER A 79 -0.09 -15.90 -14.01
N GLU A 80 0.14 -16.99 -14.74
CA GLU A 80 -0.67 -18.21 -14.65
C GLU A 80 -2.20 -17.95 -14.75
N GLY A 81 -2.62 -17.07 -15.66
CA GLY A 81 -4.02 -16.67 -15.84
C GLY A 81 -4.61 -15.79 -14.75
N ARG A 82 -3.77 -15.32 -13.81
CA ARG A 82 -4.19 -14.39 -12.76
C ARG A 82 -3.76 -12.97 -13.13
N GLN A 83 -4.70 -12.04 -13.08
CA GLN A 83 -4.48 -10.65 -13.41
C GLN A 83 -4.54 -9.76 -12.17
N VAL A 84 -3.66 -8.77 -12.11
CA VAL A 84 -3.60 -7.73 -11.07
C VAL A 84 -3.29 -6.38 -11.72
N TYR A 85 -4.07 -5.36 -11.45
CA TYR A 85 -3.73 -3.98 -11.77
C TYR A 85 -2.72 -3.46 -10.75
N LEU A 86 -1.51 -3.16 -11.19
CA LEU A 86 -0.46 -2.56 -10.36
C LEU A 86 -0.48 -1.06 -10.54
N CYS A 87 -0.94 -0.33 -9.54
CA CYS A 87 -0.97 1.12 -9.53
C CYS A 87 0.34 1.68 -8.97
N GLY A 88 0.91 2.66 -9.65
CA GLY A 88 2.06 3.40 -9.15
C GLY A 88 1.72 4.18 -7.88
N GLY A 89 2.73 4.42 -7.06
CA GLY A 89 2.60 5.18 -5.83
C GLY A 89 3.92 5.32 -5.10
N ARG A 90 3.95 6.22 -4.13
CA ARG A 90 5.14 6.58 -3.36
C ARG A 90 4.88 6.48 -1.87
N GLN A 91 5.94 6.21 -1.11
CA GLN A 91 5.98 6.39 0.34
C GLN A 91 6.94 7.52 0.66
N ILE A 92 6.46 8.53 1.37
CA ILE A 92 7.22 9.68 1.81
C ILE A 92 7.36 9.63 3.34
N VAL A 93 8.59 9.71 3.84
CA VAL A 93 8.86 9.82 5.28
C VAL A 93 8.91 11.31 5.64
N THR A 94 7.97 11.78 6.44
CA THR A 94 7.85 13.19 6.79
C THR A 94 8.92 13.63 7.82
N ALA A 95 9.05 14.94 8.02
CA ALA A 95 9.91 15.53 9.05
C ALA A 95 9.62 14.96 10.46
N GLU A 96 8.36 14.68 10.73
CA GLU A 96 7.89 14.08 11.99
C GLU A 96 8.10 12.56 12.05
N ARG A 97 8.68 11.97 11.00
CA ARG A 97 8.93 10.54 10.87
C ARG A 97 7.67 9.68 10.88
N ILE A 98 6.58 10.17 10.34
CA ILE A 98 5.44 9.36 9.92
C ILE A 98 5.56 9.06 8.42
N GLU A 99 4.91 8.01 7.98
CA GLU A 99 4.89 7.58 6.59
C GLU A 99 3.57 8.00 5.96
N VAL A 100 3.66 8.75 4.87
CA VAL A 100 2.52 9.11 4.03
C VAL A 100 2.66 8.38 2.70
N LEU A 101 1.69 7.54 2.37
CA LEU A 101 1.62 6.88 1.08
C LEU A 101 0.85 7.78 0.11
N ALA A 102 1.34 7.90 -1.11
CA ALA A 102 0.67 8.54 -2.23
C ALA A 102 0.10 7.46 -3.14
N LEU A 103 -1.07 6.90 -2.79
CA LEU A 103 -1.65 5.80 -3.57
C LEU A 103 -2.16 6.28 -4.92
N GLY A 104 -1.74 5.59 -5.96
CA GLY A 104 -2.14 5.89 -7.33
C GLY A 104 -1.50 7.17 -7.92
N ALA A 105 -0.52 7.78 -7.26
CA ALA A 105 0.23 8.90 -7.79
C ALA A 105 1.73 8.69 -7.60
N ASP A 106 2.46 8.71 -8.70
CA ASP A 106 3.93 8.71 -8.70
C ASP A 106 4.40 10.17 -8.66
N ILE A 107 4.55 10.70 -7.44
CA ILE A 107 4.96 12.09 -7.19
C ILE A 107 6.44 12.14 -6.82
N ASP A 108 7.13 13.15 -7.27
CA ASP A 108 8.52 13.40 -6.90
C ASP A 108 8.58 14.36 -5.70
N LEU A 109 8.48 13.80 -4.50
CA LEU A 109 8.62 14.49 -3.23
C LEU A 109 9.75 13.89 -2.42
N ALA A 110 10.64 14.77 -1.93
CA ALA A 110 11.69 14.38 -1.02
C ALA A 110 11.14 14.03 0.38
N ASP A 111 11.82 13.11 1.05
CA ASP A 111 11.61 12.87 2.49
C ASP A 111 11.98 14.11 3.31
N GLY A 112 11.43 14.23 4.53
CA GLY A 112 11.74 15.30 5.46
C GLY A 112 10.88 16.55 5.33
N LEU A 113 9.88 16.58 4.45
CA LEU A 113 8.86 17.63 4.42
C LEU A 113 7.83 17.40 5.55
N PRO A 114 7.20 18.48 6.08
CA PRO A 114 6.12 18.32 7.05
C PRO A 114 4.94 17.51 6.51
N ALA A 115 4.21 16.80 7.39
CA ALA A 115 3.15 15.89 6.99
C ALA A 115 1.98 16.57 6.24
N GLU A 116 1.50 17.72 6.72
CA GLU A 116 0.38 18.44 6.09
C GLU A 116 0.70 18.88 4.64
N PRO A 117 1.85 19.51 4.34
CA PRO A 117 2.28 19.76 2.97
C PRO A 117 2.39 18.51 2.09
N VAL A 118 2.89 17.38 2.63
CA VAL A 118 2.97 16.11 1.90
C VAL A 118 1.56 15.61 1.55
N ILE A 119 0.64 15.60 2.50
CA ILE A 119 -0.76 15.19 2.28
C ILE A 119 -1.40 16.08 1.19
N ALA A 120 -1.25 17.40 1.28
CA ALA A 120 -1.78 18.33 0.29
C ALA A 120 -1.19 18.11 -1.10
N ALA A 121 0.11 17.86 -1.20
CA ALA A 121 0.77 17.58 -2.47
C ALA A 121 0.29 16.26 -3.11
N VAL A 122 0.05 15.22 -2.31
CA VAL A 122 -0.54 13.96 -2.80
C VAL A 122 -1.93 14.21 -3.38
N GLN A 123 -2.77 14.98 -2.68
CA GLN A 123 -4.12 15.33 -3.15
C GLN A 123 -4.07 16.17 -4.43
N ALA A 124 -3.17 17.13 -4.51
CA ALA A 124 -2.99 17.98 -5.71
C ALA A 124 -2.54 17.17 -6.94
N ALA A 125 -1.83 16.06 -6.73
CA ALA A 125 -1.42 15.12 -7.79
C ALA A 125 -2.49 14.06 -8.09
N ASP A 126 -3.73 14.26 -7.65
CA ASP A 126 -4.83 13.30 -7.77
C ASP A 126 -4.55 11.94 -7.12
N GLY A 127 -3.58 11.85 -6.23
CA GLY A 127 -3.33 10.68 -5.39
C GLY A 127 -4.26 10.62 -4.17
N VAL A 128 -4.26 9.47 -3.51
CA VAL A 128 -4.97 9.28 -2.25
C VAL A 128 -3.97 9.16 -1.11
N PRO A 129 -3.90 10.14 -0.19
CA PRO A 129 -2.94 10.09 0.91
C PRO A 129 -3.39 9.10 1.98
N VAL A 130 -2.43 8.28 2.45
CA VAL A 130 -2.65 7.33 3.53
C VAL A 130 -1.56 7.50 4.59
N ILE A 131 -1.93 7.70 5.84
CA ILE A 131 -0.95 7.66 6.94
C ILE A 131 -0.76 6.18 7.33
N GLY A 132 0.41 5.64 6.98
CA GLY A 132 0.79 4.26 7.28
C GLY A 132 1.01 4.04 8.78
N TRP A 133 0.45 2.93 9.28
CA TRP A 133 0.78 2.44 10.61
C TRP A 133 1.92 1.42 10.52
N SER A 134 2.87 1.56 11.41
CA SER A 134 3.75 0.44 11.75
C SER A 134 4.13 0.53 13.22
N PRO A 135 4.63 -0.58 13.78
CA PRO A 135 4.93 -0.63 15.21
C PRO A 135 5.85 0.52 15.67
N GLY A 136 5.46 1.23 16.72
CA GLY A 136 6.19 2.38 17.27
C GLY A 136 6.05 3.70 16.48
N LYS A 137 5.53 3.68 15.26
CA LYS A 137 5.41 4.89 14.42
C LYS A 137 4.38 5.91 14.96
N TRP A 138 3.31 5.44 15.60
CA TRP A 138 2.28 6.33 16.16
C TRP A 138 2.38 6.52 17.68
N TRP A 139 3.60 6.50 18.22
CA TRP A 139 3.84 6.76 19.64
C TRP A 139 4.38 8.17 19.88
N GLY A 140 4.11 8.73 21.08
CA GLY A 140 4.63 10.02 21.51
C GLY A 140 4.14 11.18 20.61
N SER A 141 5.05 12.04 20.17
CA SER A 141 4.76 13.20 19.32
C SER A 141 4.13 12.82 17.98
N ARG A 142 4.57 11.71 17.39
CA ARG A 142 4.03 11.21 16.11
C ARG A 142 2.56 10.83 16.23
N GLY A 143 2.19 10.13 17.30
CA GLY A 143 0.79 9.79 17.56
C GLY A 143 -0.07 11.02 17.84
N ARG A 144 0.50 12.06 18.51
CA ARG A 144 -0.20 13.34 18.69
C ARG A 144 -0.49 14.02 17.36
N LEU A 145 0.50 14.08 16.46
CA LEU A 145 0.30 14.66 15.13
C LEU A 145 -0.82 13.94 14.37
N VAL A 146 -0.82 12.60 14.33
CA VAL A 146 -1.90 11.85 13.68
C VAL A 146 -3.25 12.19 14.32
N ALA A 147 -3.32 12.28 15.67
CA ALA A 147 -4.53 12.66 16.39
C ALA A 147 -5.02 14.09 16.05
N GLU A 148 -4.10 15.01 15.74
CA GLU A 148 -4.42 16.39 15.35
C GLU A 148 -4.89 16.51 13.89
N VAL A 149 -4.38 15.65 13.01
CA VAL A 149 -4.78 15.64 11.60
C VAL A 149 -6.17 15.02 11.40
N LEU A 150 -6.53 13.96 12.14
CA LEU A 150 -7.79 13.25 11.98
C LEU A 150 -9.04 14.15 12.05
N PRO A 151 -9.19 15.07 13.02
CA PRO A 151 -10.37 15.94 13.11
C PRO A 151 -10.54 16.93 11.96
N ARG A 152 -9.45 17.24 11.26
CA ARG A 152 -9.41 18.19 10.14
C ARG A 152 -9.62 17.51 8.80
N SER A 153 -9.55 16.16 8.76
CA SER A 153 -9.69 15.38 7.54
C SER A 153 -11.14 14.99 7.29
N ARG A 154 -11.54 15.02 6.03
CA ARG A 154 -12.86 14.53 5.59
C ARG A 154 -12.74 13.07 5.15
N PRO A 155 -13.82 12.28 5.27
CA PRO A 155 -13.90 10.95 4.66
C PRO A 155 -13.56 11.01 3.17
N GLY A 156 -12.66 10.13 2.75
CA GLY A 156 -12.16 10.09 1.37
C GLY A 156 -10.95 10.99 1.05
N ASP A 157 -10.68 12.05 1.84
CA ASP A 157 -9.55 12.95 1.62
C ASP A 157 -8.25 12.40 2.23
N LEU A 158 -8.36 11.64 3.32
CA LEU A 158 -7.27 10.99 4.02
C LEU A 158 -7.70 9.62 4.54
N LEU A 159 -6.84 8.61 4.40
CA LEU A 159 -7.06 7.29 4.93
C LEU A 159 -5.95 6.94 5.94
N LEU A 160 -6.21 5.93 6.76
CA LEU A 160 -5.16 5.28 7.57
C LEU A 160 -4.85 3.90 7.02
N GLY A 161 -3.57 3.51 7.09
CA GLY A 161 -3.09 2.20 6.66
C GLY A 161 -2.86 1.26 7.85
N ASP A 162 -3.46 0.06 7.81
CA ASP A 162 -3.10 -1.09 8.65
C ASP A 162 -2.19 -2.02 7.85
N THR A 163 -1.28 -2.71 8.51
CA THR A 163 -0.29 -3.55 7.84
C THR A 163 -0.21 -4.96 8.41
N ALA A 164 0.35 -5.89 7.62
CA ALA A 164 0.59 -7.26 8.07
C ALA A 164 1.63 -7.35 9.21
N LEU A 165 2.31 -6.25 9.53
CA LEU A 165 3.22 -6.18 10.68
C LEU A 165 2.49 -6.13 12.03
N ARG A 166 1.21 -5.78 12.06
CA ARG A 166 0.40 -5.80 13.27
C ARG A 166 0.01 -7.24 13.59
N PRO A 167 0.34 -7.78 14.78
CA PRO A 167 -0.06 -9.14 15.15
C PRO A 167 -1.57 -9.34 15.06
N ARG A 168 -2.01 -10.52 14.59
CA ARG A 168 -3.45 -10.82 14.40
C ARG A 168 -4.29 -10.71 15.67
N SER A 169 -3.71 -11.08 16.82
CA SER A 169 -4.34 -10.98 18.14
C SER A 169 -3.97 -9.68 18.89
N GLY A 170 -3.21 -8.78 18.24
CA GLY A 170 -2.89 -7.47 18.80
C GLY A 170 -4.10 -6.53 18.77
N PRO A 171 -4.25 -5.65 19.78
CA PRO A 171 -5.34 -4.69 19.81
C PRO A 171 -5.26 -3.74 18.60
N GLU A 172 -6.41 -3.32 18.10
CA GLU A 172 -6.45 -2.26 17.11
C GLU A 172 -5.94 -0.94 17.73
N PRO A 173 -5.04 -0.21 17.08
CA PRO A 173 -4.57 1.08 17.55
C PRO A 173 -5.72 2.06 17.83
N ARG A 174 -5.61 2.84 18.91
CA ARG A 174 -6.64 3.82 19.30
C ARG A 174 -6.97 4.78 18.14
N LEU A 175 -5.96 5.24 17.41
CA LEU A 175 -6.15 6.19 16.31
C LEU A 175 -6.90 5.58 15.12
N MET A 176 -6.77 4.27 14.86
CA MET A 176 -7.60 3.60 13.84
C MET A 176 -9.07 3.56 14.25
N ARG A 177 -9.35 3.23 15.52
CA ARG A 177 -10.73 3.28 16.04
C ARG A 177 -11.32 4.69 16.00
N GLU A 178 -10.50 5.69 16.29
CA GLU A 178 -10.92 7.11 16.22
C GLU A 178 -11.21 7.52 14.77
N ALA A 179 -10.36 7.15 13.82
CA ALA A 179 -10.57 7.38 12.40
C ALA A 179 -11.91 6.78 11.93
N ARG A 180 -12.18 5.51 12.27
CA ARG A 180 -13.46 4.86 11.92
C ARG A 180 -14.67 5.57 12.50
N ARG A 181 -14.59 6.05 13.76
CA ARG A 181 -15.69 6.83 14.37
C ARG A 181 -15.95 8.15 13.64
N ARG A 182 -14.97 8.66 12.92
CA ARG A 182 -15.07 9.89 12.10
C ARG A 182 -15.42 9.59 10.64
N GLY A 183 -15.68 8.33 10.29
CA GLY A 183 -15.97 7.93 8.92
C GLY A 183 -14.75 7.84 8.00
N LEU A 184 -13.51 7.98 8.54
CA LEU A 184 -12.32 7.77 7.74
C LEU A 184 -12.05 6.27 7.60
N ALA A 185 -11.73 5.82 6.38
CA ALA A 185 -11.41 4.43 6.12
C ALA A 185 -10.04 4.06 6.71
N VAL A 186 -9.97 2.83 7.25
CA VAL A 186 -8.70 2.19 7.64
C VAL A 186 -8.50 1.01 6.70
N ILE A 187 -7.63 1.18 5.74
CA ILE A 187 -7.33 0.22 4.69
C ILE A 187 -6.14 -0.67 5.08
N ALA A 188 -6.03 -1.82 4.43
CA ALA A 188 -5.05 -2.85 4.75
C ALA A 188 -4.13 -3.13 3.57
N GLY A 189 -2.85 -3.25 3.85
CA GLY A 189 -1.84 -3.69 2.91
C GLY A 189 -0.79 -4.55 3.57
N THR A 190 0.05 -5.18 2.76
CA THR A 190 1.05 -6.14 3.24
C THR A 190 2.18 -5.45 3.99
N ASP A 191 2.72 -4.34 3.48
CA ASP A 191 3.90 -3.65 4.04
C ASP A 191 5.07 -4.61 4.30
N ALA A 192 5.49 -5.29 3.23
CA ALA A 192 6.58 -6.26 3.31
C ALA A 192 7.91 -5.56 3.56
N LEU A 193 8.73 -6.14 4.45
CA LEU A 193 10.00 -5.56 4.87
C LEU A 193 11.13 -5.82 3.87
N PRO A 194 12.20 -5.00 3.82
CA PRO A 194 13.35 -5.21 2.94
C PRO A 194 14.23 -6.39 3.43
N LEU A 195 13.64 -7.57 3.48
CA LEU A 195 14.28 -8.82 3.93
C LEU A 195 14.07 -9.92 2.89
N PRO A 196 15.08 -10.71 2.56
CA PRO A 196 14.92 -11.88 1.69
C PRO A 196 13.81 -12.82 2.20
N GLY A 197 12.91 -13.23 1.31
CA GLY A 197 11.75 -14.08 1.60
C GLY A 197 10.45 -13.31 1.87
N GLU A 198 10.51 -12.00 2.17
CA GLU A 198 9.32 -11.17 2.37
C GLU A 198 8.54 -10.90 1.06
N GLU A 199 9.17 -11.05 -0.09
CA GLU A 199 8.51 -10.99 -1.41
C GLU A 199 7.37 -12.01 -1.55
N ARG A 200 7.40 -13.11 -0.79
CA ARG A 200 6.39 -14.17 -0.83
C ARG A 200 5.07 -13.80 -0.14
N ILE A 201 5.08 -12.77 0.70
CA ILE A 201 3.88 -12.37 1.45
C ILE A 201 3.09 -11.25 0.78
N LEU A 202 3.56 -10.67 -0.33
CA LEU A 202 2.84 -9.63 -1.05
C LEU A 202 1.42 -10.12 -1.39
N GLY A 203 0.42 -9.29 -1.11
CA GLY A 203 -0.99 -9.62 -1.32
C GLY A 203 -1.63 -10.53 -0.26
N THR A 204 -0.92 -10.94 0.82
CA THR A 204 -1.50 -11.81 1.86
C THR A 204 -2.45 -11.08 2.82
N TYR A 205 -2.39 -9.75 2.87
CA TYR A 205 -3.28 -8.89 3.65
C TYR A 205 -3.74 -7.73 2.79
N ALA A 206 -5.04 -7.61 2.61
CA ALA A 206 -5.61 -6.71 1.63
C ALA A 206 -6.94 -6.12 2.10
N THR A 207 -7.37 -5.06 1.43
CA THR A 207 -8.65 -4.38 1.60
C THR A 207 -9.66 -4.90 0.59
N ILE A 208 -10.92 -5.00 0.98
CA ILE A 208 -12.04 -5.30 0.09
C ILE A 208 -12.85 -4.02 -0.11
N PHE A 209 -13.08 -3.69 -1.38
CA PHE A 209 -14.00 -2.64 -1.81
C PHE A 209 -15.11 -3.25 -2.67
N GLU A 210 -16.27 -2.62 -2.63
CA GLU A 210 -17.39 -2.89 -3.54
C GLU A 210 -17.84 -1.60 -4.22
N GLY A 211 -17.91 -1.61 -5.56
CA GLY A 211 -18.31 -0.43 -6.32
C GLY A 211 -18.18 -0.63 -7.83
N ALA A 212 -18.35 0.44 -8.58
CA ALA A 212 -18.12 0.40 -10.01
C ALA A 212 -16.61 0.35 -10.31
N PHE A 213 -16.20 -0.56 -11.18
CA PHE A 213 -14.84 -0.65 -11.70
C PHE A 213 -14.87 -0.74 -13.21
N ASP A 214 -14.19 0.18 -13.87
CA ASP A 214 -14.06 0.24 -15.31
C ASP A 214 -12.66 -0.28 -15.71
N PRO A 215 -12.57 -1.41 -16.42
CA PRO A 215 -11.29 -1.96 -16.87
C PRO A 215 -10.54 -1.07 -17.88
N GLU A 216 -11.24 -0.17 -18.58
CA GLU A 216 -10.61 0.80 -19.48
C GLU A 216 -9.97 1.98 -18.72
N ARG A 217 -10.42 2.22 -17.48
CA ARG A 217 -9.94 3.28 -16.59
C ARG A 217 -9.66 2.73 -15.18
N PRO A 218 -8.76 1.75 -15.06
CA PRO A 218 -8.56 1.01 -13.81
C PRO A 218 -7.98 1.87 -12.68
N LEU A 219 -7.07 2.80 -12.98
CA LEU A 219 -6.48 3.69 -11.98
C LEU A 219 -7.50 4.68 -11.42
N GLU A 220 -8.27 5.32 -12.30
CA GLU A 220 -9.34 6.22 -11.87
C GLU A 220 -10.39 5.47 -11.03
N SER A 221 -10.77 4.27 -11.46
CA SER A 221 -11.70 3.42 -10.72
C SER A 221 -11.17 3.07 -9.33
N ALA A 222 -9.89 2.69 -9.25
CA ALA A 222 -9.24 2.36 -7.98
C ALA A 222 -9.16 3.57 -7.04
N ARG A 223 -8.79 4.75 -7.55
CA ARG A 223 -8.78 6.01 -6.77
C ARG A 223 -10.18 6.39 -6.28
N ARG A 224 -11.20 6.25 -7.12
CA ARG A 224 -12.59 6.52 -6.74
C ARG A 224 -13.04 5.62 -5.60
N LEU A 225 -12.71 4.32 -5.64
CA LEU A 225 -13.02 3.37 -4.58
C LEU A 225 -12.31 3.74 -3.26
N LEU A 226 -11.03 4.11 -3.32
CA LEU A 226 -10.29 4.58 -2.14
C LEU A 226 -10.92 5.82 -1.51
N ARG A 227 -11.41 6.76 -2.31
CA ARG A 227 -12.05 8.00 -1.84
C ARG A 227 -13.49 7.83 -1.37
N SER A 228 -14.12 6.70 -1.66
CA SER A 228 -15.51 6.42 -1.29
C SER A 228 -15.56 5.66 0.03
N PRO A 229 -15.99 6.28 1.15
CA PRO A 229 -16.12 5.59 2.43
C PRO A 229 -17.06 4.40 2.37
N ASP A 230 -18.11 4.48 1.55
CA ASP A 230 -19.13 3.43 1.41
C ASP A 230 -18.64 2.24 0.56
N ALA A 231 -17.57 2.41 -0.23
CA ALA A 231 -16.98 1.33 -1.00
C ALA A 231 -16.19 0.35 -0.12
N TYR A 232 -15.68 0.78 1.03
CA TYR A 232 -14.91 -0.07 1.94
C TYR A 232 -15.85 -1.06 2.67
N THR A 233 -15.64 -2.36 2.44
CA THR A 233 -16.45 -3.42 3.06
C THR A 233 -15.69 -4.25 4.08
N GLY A 234 -14.36 -4.17 4.10
CA GLY A 234 -13.54 -4.87 5.07
C GLY A 234 -12.12 -5.16 4.63
N THR A 235 -11.50 -6.08 5.31
CA THR A 235 -10.17 -6.61 5.01
C THR A 235 -10.23 -8.11 4.80
N CYS A 236 -9.28 -8.66 4.05
CA CYS A 236 -9.12 -10.09 3.85
C CYS A 236 -7.67 -10.50 4.07
N GLY A 237 -7.47 -11.81 4.23
CA GLY A 237 -6.17 -12.38 4.50
C GLY A 237 -5.81 -12.40 5.98
N THR A 238 -4.54 -12.63 6.26
CA THR A 238 -4.08 -12.86 7.63
C THR A 238 -2.85 -12.02 7.96
N ARG A 239 -2.81 -11.58 9.19
CA ARG A 239 -1.61 -11.00 9.81
C ARG A 239 -0.88 -12.08 10.61
N GLY A 240 0.41 -11.89 10.79
CA GLY A 240 1.24 -12.81 11.57
C GLY A 240 0.84 -12.91 13.04
N THR A 241 1.34 -13.93 13.71
CA THR A 241 1.33 -14.05 15.17
C THR A 241 2.27 -13.01 15.81
N TRP A 242 2.23 -12.87 17.14
CA TRP A 242 3.19 -12.04 17.86
C TRP A 242 4.65 -12.46 17.62
N ALA A 243 4.91 -13.77 17.62
CA ALA A 243 6.26 -14.31 17.41
C ALA A 243 6.78 -13.99 15.99
N GLU A 244 5.94 -14.18 14.97
CA GLU A 244 6.29 -13.86 13.57
C GLU A 244 6.52 -12.36 13.39
N SER A 245 5.63 -11.51 13.91
CA SER A 245 5.77 -10.06 13.82
C SER A 245 7.03 -9.57 14.55
N ALA A 246 7.31 -10.08 15.75
CA ALA A 246 8.50 -9.75 16.49
C ALA A 246 9.78 -10.22 15.80
N SER A 247 9.78 -11.43 15.22
CA SER A 247 10.91 -11.97 14.45
C SER A 247 11.22 -11.10 13.23
N ARG A 248 10.21 -10.75 12.45
CA ARG A 248 10.35 -9.85 11.27
C ARG A 248 10.93 -8.49 11.69
N TRP A 249 10.43 -7.95 12.77
CA TRP A 249 10.87 -6.67 13.33
C TRP A 249 12.32 -6.69 13.79
N LEU A 250 12.72 -7.72 14.56
CA LEU A 250 14.10 -7.87 15.04
C LEU A 250 15.06 -8.07 13.85
N ARG A 251 14.66 -8.80 12.83
CA ARG A 251 15.46 -8.95 11.60
C ARG A 251 15.63 -7.61 10.90
N HIS A 252 14.54 -6.85 10.73
CA HIS A 252 14.59 -5.52 10.11
C HIS A 252 15.43 -4.53 10.90
N ALA A 253 15.32 -4.52 12.24
CA ALA A 253 16.10 -3.63 13.12
C ALA A 253 17.62 -3.88 13.06
N ARG A 254 18.05 -5.06 12.58
CA ARG A 254 19.46 -5.42 12.40
C ARG A 254 20.02 -5.02 11.04
N LEU A 255 19.19 -4.57 10.11
CA LEU A 255 19.67 -4.08 8.82
C LEU A 255 20.49 -2.78 9.01
N PRO A 256 21.55 -2.59 8.21
CA PRO A 256 22.23 -1.30 8.14
C PRO A 256 21.22 -0.20 7.76
N ARG A 257 21.30 0.95 8.41
CA ARG A 257 20.37 2.09 8.16
C ARG A 257 20.39 2.65 6.73
N THR A 258 21.35 2.23 5.91
CA THR A 258 21.47 2.60 4.50
C THR A 258 20.64 1.72 3.56
N ALA A 259 20.06 0.63 4.06
CA ALA A 259 19.28 -0.33 3.26
C ALA A 259 17.76 -0.26 3.52
N ALA A 260 17.31 0.70 4.35
CA ALA A 260 15.90 0.83 4.75
C ALA A 260 15.23 2.05 4.13
#